data_e3b060eb58ab7a67aec0affd5384616b
#
_entry.id   e3b060eb58ab7a67aec0affd5384616b
#
_cell.length_a   1.000
_cell.length_b   1.000
_cell.length_c   1.000
_cell.angle_alpha   90.00
_cell.angle_beta   90.00
_cell.angle_gamma   90.00
#
_symmetry.space_group_name_H-M   'P 1'
#
loop_
_entity.id
_entity.type
_entity.pdbx_description
1 polymer ?
#
loop_
_entity_poly.entity_id
_entity_poly.type
_entity_poly.pdbx_seq_one_letter_code
_entity_poly.pdbx_strand_id
1 'polypeptide(L)'
;MIRIGHGFDVHAFGEDRPLIIGGIEVPYHTGFIAHSDGDVALHALTDALLGAAALGDIGKLFPDTDMQYKNADSRVLLREAFRQVQEKGYKVGNVDVTIIAQAPKMRPHIDAMRAKIAEDLHCDICLLYTSPSPRD
;
A
#
# COMPACT_ATOMS: atom_id res chain seq x y z
N MET A 1 -20.42 -10.19 9.35
CA MET A 1 -20.47 -10.18 7.84
C MET A 1 -19.07 -9.96 7.30
N ILE A 2 -18.67 -10.77 6.33
CA ILE A 2 -17.38 -10.62 5.66
C ILE A 2 -17.50 -9.59 4.53
N ARG A 3 -16.54 -8.68 4.45
CA ARG A 3 -16.42 -7.71 3.36
C ARG A 3 -15.16 -7.99 2.56
N ILE A 4 -15.24 -7.80 1.26
CA ILE A 4 -14.12 -7.99 0.35
C ILE A 4 -13.86 -6.67 -0.37
N GLY A 5 -12.59 -6.28 -0.43
CA GLY A 5 -12.18 -5.09 -1.17
C GLY A 5 -11.13 -5.43 -2.21
N HIS A 6 -11.07 -4.63 -3.25
CA HIS A 6 -10.07 -4.74 -4.30
C HIS A 6 -9.44 -3.38 -4.54
N GLY A 7 -8.13 -3.37 -4.72
CA GLY A 7 -7.39 -2.16 -5.06
C GLY A 7 -6.40 -2.45 -6.17
N PHE A 8 -6.18 -1.45 -7.01
CA PHE A 8 -5.21 -1.50 -8.09
C PHE A 8 -4.53 -0.14 -8.19
N ASP A 9 -3.22 -0.12 -8.31
CA ASP A 9 -2.49 1.12 -8.50
C ASP A 9 -1.30 0.89 -9.42
N VAL A 10 -0.89 1.96 -10.11
CA VAL A 10 0.26 1.93 -11.00
C VAL A 10 0.94 3.29 -10.98
N HIS A 11 2.27 3.28 -10.91
CA HIS A 11 3.07 4.50 -11.03
C HIS A 11 4.23 4.26 -11.99
N ALA A 12 4.62 5.31 -12.68
CA ALA A 12 5.80 5.29 -13.54
C ALA A 12 7.05 5.59 -12.71
N PHE A 13 8.16 4.98 -13.09
CA PHE A 13 9.47 5.40 -12.60
C PHE A 13 9.88 6.69 -13.29
N GLY A 14 10.75 7.48 -12.65
CA GLY A 14 11.29 8.65 -13.32
C GLY A 14 11.78 9.77 -12.43
N GLU A 15 11.50 9.70 -11.13
CA GLU A 15 11.97 10.74 -10.22
C GLU A 15 13.24 10.32 -9.48
N ASP A 16 14.11 11.30 -9.23
CA ASP A 16 15.33 11.10 -8.46
C ASP A 16 14.99 11.15 -6.96
N ARG A 17 14.49 10.04 -6.47
CA ARG A 17 14.14 9.86 -5.07
C ARG A 17 14.10 8.37 -4.73
N PRO A 18 14.07 8.02 -3.43
CA PRO A 18 14.00 6.62 -3.03
C PRO A 18 12.78 5.90 -3.60
N LEU A 19 12.95 4.63 -3.93
CA LEU A 19 11.84 3.76 -4.33
C LEU A 19 11.24 3.13 -3.09
N ILE A 20 9.98 3.45 -2.81
CA ILE A 20 9.25 2.95 -1.65
C ILE A 20 8.14 2.03 -2.13
N ILE A 21 8.14 0.78 -1.69
CA ILE A 21 7.11 -0.21 -2.01
C ILE A 21 6.84 -1.07 -0.79
N GLY A 22 5.57 -1.24 -0.45
CA GLY A 22 5.19 -2.07 0.70
C GLY A 22 5.67 -1.51 2.03
N GLY A 23 5.86 -0.21 2.11
CA GLY A 23 6.31 0.46 3.33
C GLY A 23 7.80 0.39 3.58
N ILE A 24 8.61 -0.09 2.63
CA ILE A 24 10.06 -0.18 2.76
C ILE A 24 10.76 0.47 1.59
N GLU A 25 12.00 0.91 1.82
CA GLU A 25 12.84 1.41 0.75
C GLU A 25 13.51 0.23 0.06
N VAL A 26 13.29 0.14 -1.26
CA VAL A 26 13.90 -0.90 -2.11
C VAL A 26 15.04 -0.26 -2.89
N PRO A 27 16.28 -0.78 -2.80
CA PRO A 27 17.41 -0.21 -3.53
C PRO A 27 17.16 -0.21 -5.04
N TYR A 28 17.18 0.97 -5.64
CA TYR A 28 17.01 1.13 -7.08
C TYR A 28 17.51 2.52 -7.48
N HIS A 29 17.79 2.71 -8.77
CA HIS A 29 18.37 3.96 -9.27
C HIS A 29 17.35 5.10 -9.45
N THR A 30 16.05 4.83 -9.30
CA THR A 30 15.00 5.83 -9.47
C THR A 30 13.81 5.49 -8.56
N GLY A 31 12.98 6.48 -8.25
CA GLY A 31 11.73 6.29 -7.53
C GLY A 31 10.52 6.51 -8.43
N PHE A 32 9.35 6.53 -7.83
CA PHE A 32 8.09 6.74 -8.55
C PHE A 32 7.80 8.23 -8.77
N ILE A 33 7.13 8.52 -9.88
CA ILE A 33 6.53 9.83 -10.14
C ILE A 33 5.18 9.83 -9.44
N ALA A 34 5.05 10.56 -8.32
CA ALA A 34 3.82 10.59 -7.54
C ALA A 34 3.77 11.80 -6.62
N HIS A 35 2.56 12.13 -6.15
CA HIS A 35 2.34 13.20 -5.18
C HIS A 35 2.89 12.82 -3.78
N SER A 36 2.64 11.59 -3.34
CA SER A 36 3.17 11.02 -2.09
C SER A 36 4.53 10.36 -2.35
N ASP A 37 4.90 9.36 -1.52
CA ASP A 37 6.08 8.54 -1.78
C ASP A 37 5.90 7.58 -2.96
N GLY A 38 4.68 7.47 -3.48
CA GLY A 38 4.37 6.65 -4.65
C GLY A 38 4.24 5.16 -4.38
N ASP A 39 4.12 4.75 -3.12
CA ASP A 39 4.05 3.33 -2.75
C ASP A 39 2.82 2.66 -3.36
N VAL A 40 3.00 2.02 -4.52
CA VAL A 40 1.89 1.39 -5.26
C VAL A 40 1.21 0.28 -4.47
N ALA A 41 1.99 -0.48 -3.69
CA ALA A 41 1.45 -1.60 -2.92
C ALA A 41 0.53 -1.10 -1.80
N LEU A 42 0.98 -0.10 -1.04
CA LEU A 42 0.18 0.46 0.04
C LEU A 42 -1.01 1.26 -0.48
N HIS A 43 -0.89 1.93 -1.63
CA HIS A 43 -2.01 2.63 -2.25
C HIS A 43 -3.11 1.66 -2.67
N ALA A 44 -2.74 0.56 -3.33
CA ALA A 44 -3.71 -0.47 -3.73
C ALA A 44 -4.38 -1.09 -2.50
N LEU A 45 -3.61 -1.38 -1.46
CA LEU A 45 -4.14 -1.93 -0.22
C LEU A 45 -5.08 -0.96 0.48
N THR A 46 -4.73 0.32 0.53
CA THR A 46 -5.57 1.36 1.12
C THR A 46 -6.91 1.44 0.39
N ASP A 47 -6.89 1.45 -0.94
CA ASP A 47 -8.13 1.43 -1.74
C ASP A 47 -8.96 0.20 -1.46
N ALA A 48 -8.34 -0.98 -1.34
CA ALA A 48 -9.06 -2.21 -1.06
C ALA A 48 -9.78 -2.14 0.29
N LEU A 49 -9.11 -1.63 1.31
CA LEU A 49 -9.69 -1.47 2.65
C LEU A 49 -10.87 -0.49 2.65
N LEU A 50 -10.67 0.67 2.03
CA LEU A 50 -11.72 1.69 1.95
C LEU A 50 -12.91 1.19 1.14
N GLY A 51 -12.66 0.50 0.04
CA GLY A 51 -13.72 -0.06 -0.80
C GLY A 51 -14.51 -1.14 -0.08
N ALA A 52 -13.85 -2.02 0.67
CA ALA A 52 -14.53 -3.05 1.44
C ALA A 52 -15.48 -2.46 2.49
N ALA A 53 -15.09 -1.36 3.11
CA ALA A 53 -15.89 -0.68 4.12
C ALA A 53 -16.83 0.38 3.54
N ALA A 54 -16.88 0.53 2.21
CA ALA A 54 -17.70 1.51 1.50
C ALA A 54 -17.38 2.96 1.92
N LEU A 55 -16.09 3.25 2.14
CA LEU A 55 -15.62 4.58 2.55
C LEU A 55 -15.06 5.42 1.40
N GLY A 56 -15.13 4.91 0.17
CA GLY A 56 -14.60 5.59 -1.00
C GLY A 56 -13.23 5.06 -1.40
N ASP A 57 -12.33 5.94 -1.76
CA ASP A 57 -11.00 5.60 -2.20
C ASP A 57 -9.96 6.55 -1.62
N ILE A 58 -8.67 6.25 -1.91
CA ILE A 58 -7.56 7.04 -1.38
C ILE A 58 -7.58 8.48 -1.89
N GLY A 59 -8.00 8.70 -3.13
CA GLY A 59 -8.09 10.04 -3.70
C GLY A 59 -9.14 10.91 -3.04
N LYS A 60 -10.26 10.31 -2.61
CA LYS A 60 -11.31 11.00 -1.90
C LYS A 60 -10.87 11.36 -0.48
N LEU A 61 -10.19 10.43 0.20
CA LEU A 61 -9.75 10.62 1.58
C LEU A 61 -8.53 11.53 1.67
N PHE A 62 -7.61 11.43 0.70
CA PHE A 62 -6.36 12.18 0.66
C PHE A 62 -6.17 12.84 -0.71
N PRO A 63 -6.88 13.95 -1.01
CA PRO A 63 -6.79 14.58 -2.33
C PRO A 63 -5.37 15.05 -2.67
N ASP A 64 -4.95 14.86 -3.92
CA ASP A 64 -3.66 15.34 -4.43
C ASP A 64 -3.51 16.85 -4.33
N THR A 65 -4.63 17.56 -4.30
CA THR A 65 -4.66 19.02 -4.19
C THR A 65 -4.37 19.50 -2.78
N ASP A 66 -4.41 18.62 -1.78
CA ASP A 66 -4.15 18.97 -0.39
C ASP A 66 -2.64 18.91 -0.13
N MET A 67 -2.04 20.07 0.10
CA MET A 67 -0.59 20.19 0.27
C MET A 67 -0.06 19.47 1.51
N GLN A 68 -0.90 19.21 2.52
CA GLN A 68 -0.45 18.48 3.71
C GLN A 68 -0.07 17.03 3.40
N TYR A 69 -0.56 16.47 2.28
CA TYR A 69 -0.26 15.09 1.88
C TYR A 69 0.86 15.00 0.84
N LYS A 70 1.45 16.13 0.43
CA LYS A 70 2.56 16.13 -0.52
C LYS A 70 3.76 15.42 0.11
N ASN A 71 4.33 14.46 -0.62
CA ASN A 71 5.44 13.60 -0.15
C ASN A 71 5.09 12.79 1.10
N ALA A 72 3.80 12.56 1.35
CA ALA A 72 3.36 11.81 2.52
C ALA A 72 3.88 10.38 2.50
N ASP A 73 4.21 9.87 3.69
CA ASP A 73 4.52 8.46 3.89
C ASP A 73 3.21 7.68 3.74
N SER A 74 3.16 6.76 2.77
CA SER A 74 1.96 5.98 2.50
C SER A 74 1.55 5.08 3.67
N ARG A 75 2.47 4.76 4.58
CA ARG A 75 2.11 4.04 5.81
C ARG A 75 1.22 4.88 6.71
N VAL A 76 1.46 6.20 6.77
CA VAL A 76 0.59 7.12 7.53
C VAL A 76 -0.79 7.14 6.91
N LEU A 77 -0.88 7.20 5.58
CA LEU A 77 -2.16 7.18 4.87
C LEU A 77 -2.89 5.85 5.11
N LEU A 78 -2.17 4.74 5.06
CA LEU A 78 -2.74 3.41 5.31
C LEU A 78 -3.29 3.31 6.73
N ARG A 79 -2.53 3.76 7.73
CA ARG A 79 -2.97 3.70 9.12
C ARG A 79 -4.23 4.54 9.35
N GLU A 80 -4.31 5.72 8.75
CA GLU A 80 -5.51 6.57 8.87
C GLU A 80 -6.72 5.93 8.21
N ALA A 81 -6.55 5.36 7.02
CA ALA A 81 -7.64 4.65 6.34
C ALA A 81 -8.11 3.46 7.17
N PHE A 82 -7.17 2.70 7.72
CA PHE A 82 -7.52 1.54 8.55
C PHE A 82 -8.20 1.95 9.85
N ARG A 83 -7.80 3.07 10.44
CA ARG A 83 -8.48 3.60 11.62
C ARG A 83 -9.97 3.81 11.33
N GLN A 84 -10.30 4.35 10.17
CA GLN A 84 -11.70 4.55 9.77
C GLN A 84 -12.43 3.23 9.53
N VAL A 85 -11.73 2.24 8.98
CA VAL A 85 -12.29 0.89 8.80
C VAL A 85 -12.61 0.27 10.16
N GLN A 86 -11.71 0.43 11.14
CA GLN A 86 -11.93 -0.06 12.50
C GLN A 86 -13.12 0.63 13.18
N GLU A 87 -13.32 1.93 12.95
CA GLU A 87 -14.46 2.66 13.47
C GLU A 87 -15.78 2.09 12.95
N LYS A 88 -15.79 1.48 11.77
CA LYS A 88 -16.96 0.80 11.24
C LYS A 88 -17.16 -0.60 11.83
N GLY A 89 -16.27 -1.03 12.72
CA GLY A 89 -16.38 -2.33 13.38
C GLY A 89 -15.71 -3.49 12.63
N TYR A 90 -14.88 -3.20 11.64
CA TYR A 90 -14.20 -4.23 10.86
C TYR A 90 -12.75 -4.43 11.32
N LYS A 91 -12.24 -5.60 11.05
CA LYS A 91 -10.83 -5.95 11.21
C LYS A 91 -10.38 -6.73 9.99
N VAL A 92 -9.07 -6.88 9.84
CA VAL A 92 -8.51 -7.61 8.70
C VAL A 92 -8.72 -9.10 8.87
N GLY A 93 -9.33 -9.75 7.87
CA GLY A 93 -9.41 -11.20 7.79
C GLY A 93 -8.18 -11.77 7.10
N ASN A 94 -7.87 -11.26 5.91
CA ASN A 94 -6.63 -11.58 5.21
C ASN A 94 -6.37 -10.55 4.12
N VAL A 95 -5.12 -10.51 3.65
CA VAL A 95 -4.69 -9.63 2.56
C VAL A 95 -3.79 -10.41 1.61
N ASP A 96 -4.00 -10.21 0.32
CA ASP A 96 -3.13 -10.73 -0.73
C ASP A 96 -2.73 -9.58 -1.65
N VAL A 97 -1.43 -9.36 -1.79
CA VAL A 97 -0.89 -8.28 -2.62
C VAL A 97 0.05 -8.88 -3.67
N THR A 98 -0.13 -8.50 -4.93
CA THR A 98 0.77 -8.90 -6.01
C THR A 98 1.44 -7.66 -6.58
N ILE A 99 2.76 -7.68 -6.65
CA ILE A 99 3.57 -6.60 -7.19
C ILE A 99 4.08 -7.02 -8.57
N ILE A 100 3.73 -6.25 -9.59
CA ILE A 100 4.12 -6.52 -10.97
C ILE A 100 5.14 -5.48 -11.40
N ALA A 101 6.39 -5.90 -11.56
CA ALA A 101 7.49 -5.03 -11.96
C ALA A 101 8.55 -5.84 -12.68
N GLN A 102 9.14 -5.26 -13.74
CA GLN A 102 10.26 -5.91 -14.42
C GLN A 102 11.53 -5.85 -13.56
N ALA A 103 11.70 -4.77 -12.84
CA ALA A 103 12.82 -4.51 -11.95
C ALA A 103 12.41 -3.44 -10.92
N PRO A 104 13.06 -3.37 -9.76
CA PRO A 104 14.01 -4.35 -9.23
C PRO A 104 13.32 -5.65 -8.80
N LYS A 105 14.11 -6.67 -8.44
CA LYS A 105 13.55 -7.92 -7.91
C LYS A 105 12.91 -7.65 -6.55
N MET A 106 11.69 -8.12 -6.36
CA MET A 106 10.91 -7.86 -5.15
C MET A 106 11.05 -8.97 -4.11
N ARG A 107 11.35 -10.20 -4.52
CA ARG A 107 11.37 -11.34 -3.60
C ARG A 107 12.22 -11.13 -2.34
N PRO A 108 13.43 -10.56 -2.39
CA PRO A 108 14.22 -10.35 -1.17
C PRO A 108 13.56 -9.39 -0.19
N HIS A 109 12.56 -8.62 -0.60
CA HIS A 109 11.93 -7.58 0.22
C HIS A 109 10.54 -7.95 0.72
N ILE A 110 9.99 -9.08 0.25
CA ILE A 110 8.59 -9.45 0.52
C ILE A 110 8.33 -9.61 2.03
N ASP A 111 9.20 -10.28 2.75
CA ASP A 111 8.98 -10.50 4.19
C ASP A 111 9.01 -9.19 4.98
N ALA A 112 9.90 -8.27 4.61
CA ALA A 112 9.95 -6.94 5.25
C ALA A 112 8.67 -6.15 4.96
N MET A 113 8.14 -6.23 3.75
CA MET A 113 6.87 -5.60 3.38
C MET A 113 5.73 -6.15 4.22
N ARG A 114 5.64 -7.48 4.33
CA ARG A 114 4.60 -8.14 5.14
C ARG A 114 4.65 -7.69 6.59
N ALA A 115 5.85 -7.59 7.16
CA ALA A 115 6.02 -7.15 8.54
C ALA A 115 5.50 -5.72 8.76
N LYS A 116 5.79 -4.81 7.83
CA LYS A 116 5.32 -3.42 7.93
C LYS A 116 3.81 -3.34 7.80
N ILE A 117 3.23 -4.07 6.86
CA ILE A 117 1.78 -4.08 6.66
C ILE A 117 1.08 -4.68 7.87
N ALA A 118 1.59 -5.79 8.43
CA ALA A 118 1.01 -6.40 9.62
C ALA A 118 0.99 -5.43 10.80
N GLU A 119 2.08 -4.69 10.97
CA GLU A 119 2.18 -3.67 12.01
C GLU A 119 1.12 -2.58 11.83
N ASP A 120 0.96 -2.08 10.60
CA ASP A 120 0.03 -1.00 10.31
C ASP A 120 -1.44 -1.43 10.40
N LEU A 121 -1.74 -2.70 10.12
CA LEU A 121 -3.10 -3.23 10.15
C LEU A 121 -3.45 -3.95 11.46
N HIS A 122 -2.53 -3.93 12.43
CA HIS A 122 -2.73 -4.58 13.74
C HIS A 122 -3.20 -6.02 13.60
N CYS A 123 -2.58 -6.80 12.71
CA CYS A 123 -2.96 -8.18 12.48
C CYS A 123 -1.73 -9.09 12.49
N ASP A 124 -1.99 -10.40 12.57
CA ASP A 124 -0.92 -11.39 12.49
C ASP A 124 -0.35 -11.44 11.07
N ILE A 125 0.96 -11.54 10.95
CA ILE A 125 1.63 -11.61 9.65
C ILE A 125 1.17 -12.80 8.80
N CYS A 126 0.67 -13.87 9.43
CA CYS A 126 0.16 -15.03 8.70
C CYS A 126 -1.10 -14.72 7.87
N LEU A 127 -1.79 -13.61 8.16
CA LEU A 127 -2.95 -13.17 7.38
C LEU A 127 -2.56 -12.40 6.13
N LEU A 128 -1.27 -12.15 5.93
CA LEU A 128 -0.77 -11.32 4.84
C LEU A 128 0.02 -12.16 3.86
N TYR A 129 -0.33 -12.05 2.60
CA TYR A 129 0.44 -12.63 1.52
C TYR A 129 0.83 -11.52 0.55
N THR A 130 2.11 -11.41 0.26
CA THR A 130 2.62 -10.47 -0.73
C THR A 130 3.54 -11.25 -1.64
N SER A 131 3.31 -11.16 -2.93
CA SER A 131 4.12 -11.91 -3.89
C SER A 131 4.64 -11.02 -5.00
N PRO A 132 5.84 -11.32 -5.51
CA PRO A 132 6.26 -10.76 -6.78
C PRO A 132 5.45 -11.42 -7.91
N SER A 133 5.41 -10.78 -9.06
CA SER A 133 4.87 -11.39 -10.26
C SER A 133 5.63 -12.70 -10.55
N PRO A 134 4.99 -13.71 -11.19
CA PRO A 134 5.66 -14.97 -11.52
C PRO A 134 6.96 -14.83 -12.33
N ARG A 135 7.22 -13.65 -12.87
CA ARG A 135 8.47 -13.40 -13.62
C ARG A 135 9.65 -13.05 -12.71
N ASP A 136 9.41 -12.73 -11.48
CA ASP A 136 10.48 -12.47 -10.52
C ASP A 136 11.07 -13.79 -10.04
#